data_b877ef2d2132a0e8062f3f994d63528e
#
_entry.id   b877ef2d2132a0e8062f3f994d63528e
#
_cell.length_a   1.000
_cell.length_b   1.000
_cell.length_c   1.000
_cell.angle_alpha   90.00
_cell.angle_beta   90.00
_cell.angle_gamma   90.00
#
_symmetry.space_group_name_H-M   'P 1'
#
loop_
_entity.id
_entity.type
_entity.pdbx_description
1 polymer ?
#
loop_
_entity_poly.entity_id
_entity_poly.type
_entity_poly.pdbx_seq_one_letter_code
_entity_poly.pdbx_strand_id
1 'polypeptide(L)'
;MAIKIQTEKPVIPIEFGGLKFEFPVDDEAIKKFREQIPKLKEELEDLALDQNEENQELTKEALRKGYDVVLGEGSFDKVYQETPSIVYCMHYYSQLAEGLENELKERGFSDSAQEKAQKYLQQNKKQPAKKKK
;
A
#
# COMPACT_ATOMS: atom_id res chain seq x y z
N MET A 1 16.50 36.87 11.19
CA MET A 1 17.02 35.75 10.40
C MET A 1 16.02 34.61 10.38
N ALA A 2 15.76 34.04 9.22
CA ALA A 2 14.77 32.98 9.09
C ALA A 2 15.46 31.62 9.09
N ILE A 3 14.81 30.69 9.73
CA ILE A 3 15.22 29.27 9.66
C ILE A 3 14.65 28.69 8.39
N LYS A 4 15.51 28.09 7.58
CA LYS A 4 15.09 27.53 6.32
C LYS A 4 15.04 26.00 6.45
N ILE A 5 13.89 25.45 6.14
CA ILE A 5 13.68 24.00 6.20
C ILE A 5 13.45 23.49 4.80
N GLN A 6 14.23 22.52 4.41
CA GLN A 6 14.04 21.90 3.11
C GLN A 6 12.91 20.92 3.19
N THR A 7 11.89 21.13 2.38
CA THR A 7 10.73 20.27 2.36
C THR A 7 10.78 19.40 1.12
N GLU A 8 10.13 18.25 1.19
CA GLU A 8 10.10 17.30 0.10
C GLU A 8 8.68 16.84 -0.16
N LYS A 9 8.45 16.37 -1.36
CA LYS A 9 7.25 15.61 -1.67
C LYS A 9 7.68 14.16 -1.72
N PRO A 10 7.62 13.45 -0.62
CA PRO A 10 8.14 12.09 -0.61
C PRO A 10 7.26 11.16 -1.44
N VAL A 11 7.91 10.38 -2.29
CA VAL A 11 7.23 9.37 -3.08
C VAL A 11 8.07 8.11 -3.06
N ILE A 12 7.41 6.97 -3.29
CA ILE A 12 8.11 5.72 -3.50
C ILE A 12 7.98 5.37 -4.98
N PRO A 13 9.08 5.36 -5.72
CA PRO A 13 9.00 4.99 -7.13
C PRO A 13 8.75 3.49 -7.26
N ILE A 14 7.92 3.13 -8.22
CA ILE A 14 7.53 1.74 -8.44
C ILE A 14 7.68 1.45 -9.93
N GLU A 15 8.34 0.35 -10.24
CA GLU A 15 8.52 -0.06 -11.63
C GLU A 15 7.90 -1.42 -11.87
N PHE A 16 7.04 -1.48 -12.88
CA PHE A 16 6.45 -2.71 -13.39
C PHE A 16 7.00 -2.92 -14.79
N GLY A 17 8.12 -3.62 -14.90
CA GLY A 17 8.74 -3.75 -16.22
C GLY A 17 9.00 -2.38 -16.80
N GLY A 18 8.37 -2.07 -17.93
CA GLY A 18 8.54 -0.77 -18.56
C GLY A 18 7.67 0.35 -18.01
N LEU A 19 6.76 0.01 -17.11
CA LEU A 19 5.84 1.00 -16.57
C LEU A 19 6.40 1.59 -15.27
N LYS A 20 6.18 2.89 -15.09
CA LYS A 20 6.67 3.59 -13.90
C LYS A 20 5.53 4.29 -13.21
N PHE A 21 5.44 4.10 -11.90
CA PHE A 21 4.43 4.72 -11.06
C PHE A 21 5.10 5.31 -9.84
N GLU A 22 4.34 6.11 -9.09
CA GLU A 22 4.80 6.68 -7.84
C GLU A 22 3.71 6.52 -6.79
N PHE A 23 4.11 6.12 -5.59
CA PHE A 23 3.20 6.08 -4.47
C PHE A 23 3.49 7.28 -3.57
N PRO A 24 2.52 8.18 -3.38
CA PRO A 24 2.75 9.33 -2.51
C PRO A 24 2.80 8.90 -1.04
N VAL A 25 3.84 9.31 -0.35
CA VAL A 25 4.03 8.92 1.04
C VAL A 25 3.44 10.00 1.93
N ASP A 26 2.12 10.09 1.92
CA ASP A 26 1.42 10.99 2.83
C ASP A 26 0.47 10.17 3.70
N ASP A 27 -0.01 10.79 4.77
CA ASP A 27 -0.80 10.06 5.76
C ASP A 27 -2.04 9.42 5.16
N GLU A 28 -2.69 10.15 4.27
CA GLU A 28 -3.93 9.65 3.71
C GLU A 28 -3.69 8.49 2.74
N ALA A 29 -2.66 8.59 1.91
CA ALA A 29 -2.35 7.51 0.98
C ALA A 29 -1.94 6.25 1.73
N ILE A 30 -1.14 6.41 2.78
CA ILE A 30 -0.72 5.27 3.59
C ILE A 30 -1.91 4.63 4.28
N LYS A 31 -2.80 5.45 4.81
CA LYS A 31 -3.99 4.94 5.47
C LYS A 31 -4.87 4.15 4.51
N LYS A 32 -5.13 4.70 3.34
CA LYS A 32 -5.94 4.02 2.34
C LYS A 32 -5.31 2.72 1.91
N PHE A 33 -4.01 2.73 1.69
CA PHE A 33 -3.29 1.54 1.29
C PHE A 33 -3.43 0.45 2.35
N ARG A 34 -3.22 0.79 3.61
CA ARG A 34 -3.25 -0.20 4.68
C ARG A 34 -4.66 -0.68 5.01
N GLU A 35 -5.66 0.16 4.77
CA GLU A 35 -7.05 -0.29 4.93
C GLU A 35 -7.49 -1.19 3.78
N GLN A 36 -7.01 -0.89 2.58
CA GLN A 36 -7.43 -1.61 1.39
C GLN A 36 -6.84 -3.01 1.31
N ILE A 37 -5.59 -3.18 1.74
CA ILE A 37 -4.88 -4.44 1.55
C ILE A 37 -5.59 -5.63 2.19
N PRO A 38 -5.96 -5.60 3.49
CA PRO A 38 -6.63 -6.76 4.06
C PRO A 38 -8.01 -7.01 3.48
N LYS A 39 -8.73 -5.96 3.11
CA LYS A 39 -10.04 -6.11 2.50
C LYS A 39 -9.94 -6.76 1.13
N LEU A 40 -8.99 -6.31 0.33
CA LEU A 40 -8.80 -6.87 -0.98
C LEU A 40 -8.32 -8.31 -0.90
N LYS A 41 -7.43 -8.60 0.02
CA LYS A 41 -6.94 -9.95 0.20
C LYS A 41 -8.07 -10.90 0.53
N GLU A 42 -8.96 -10.49 1.45
CA GLU A 42 -10.08 -11.31 1.82
C GLU A 42 -11.03 -11.53 0.64
N GLU A 43 -11.30 -10.47 -0.10
CA GLU A 43 -12.18 -10.56 -1.25
C GLU A 43 -11.60 -11.50 -2.32
N LEU A 44 -10.30 -11.39 -2.57
CA LEU A 44 -9.66 -12.24 -3.57
C LEU A 44 -9.65 -13.71 -3.13
N GLU A 45 -9.44 -13.95 -1.83
CA GLU A 45 -9.47 -15.32 -1.33
C GLU A 45 -10.85 -15.92 -1.46
N ASP A 46 -11.89 -15.15 -1.17
CA ASP A 46 -13.26 -15.64 -1.32
C ASP A 46 -13.58 -15.95 -2.77
N LEU A 47 -13.17 -15.08 -3.67
CA LEU A 47 -13.44 -15.32 -5.09
C LEU A 47 -12.65 -16.49 -5.64
N ALA A 48 -11.52 -16.81 -5.05
CA ALA A 48 -10.70 -17.92 -5.50
C ALA A 48 -11.31 -19.28 -5.14
N LEU A 49 -12.26 -19.31 -4.22
CA LEU A 49 -12.90 -20.57 -3.83
C LEU A 49 -13.69 -21.21 -4.96
N ASP A 50 -14.18 -20.41 -5.89
CA ASP A 50 -14.94 -20.91 -7.03
C ASP A 50 -14.51 -20.15 -8.27
N GLN A 51 -13.76 -20.82 -9.13
CA GLN A 51 -13.13 -20.20 -10.30
C GLN A 51 -14.02 -20.22 -11.54
N ASN A 52 -15.25 -19.73 -11.40
CA ASN A 52 -16.12 -19.62 -12.56
C ASN A 52 -15.90 -18.27 -13.26
N GLU A 53 -16.55 -18.10 -14.41
CA GLU A 53 -16.37 -16.90 -15.22
C GLU A 53 -16.77 -15.63 -14.47
N GLU A 54 -17.87 -15.71 -13.73
CA GLU A 54 -18.34 -14.56 -12.98
C GLU A 54 -17.33 -14.14 -11.93
N ASN A 55 -16.76 -15.11 -11.21
CA ASN A 55 -15.76 -14.81 -10.19
C ASN A 55 -14.46 -14.29 -10.79
N GLN A 56 -14.13 -14.72 -12.01
CA GLN A 56 -12.97 -14.18 -12.69
C GLN A 56 -13.13 -12.70 -12.99
N GLU A 57 -14.34 -12.32 -13.44
CA GLU A 57 -14.62 -10.91 -13.69
C GLU A 57 -14.62 -10.09 -12.40
N LEU A 58 -15.17 -10.65 -11.34
CA LEU A 58 -15.16 -9.98 -10.05
C LEU A 58 -13.74 -9.85 -9.50
N THR A 59 -12.91 -10.86 -9.73
CA THR A 59 -11.51 -10.78 -9.34
C THR A 59 -10.81 -9.65 -10.07
N LYS A 60 -11.09 -9.53 -11.36
CA LYS A 60 -10.48 -8.46 -12.16
C LYS A 60 -10.90 -7.09 -11.64
N GLU A 61 -12.18 -6.95 -11.30
CA GLU A 61 -12.65 -5.67 -10.76
C GLU A 61 -12.05 -5.37 -9.40
N ALA A 62 -11.90 -6.39 -8.56
CA ALA A 62 -11.28 -6.21 -7.26
C ALA A 62 -9.84 -5.77 -7.41
N LEU A 63 -9.11 -6.40 -8.34
CA LEU A 63 -7.73 -6.00 -8.61
C LEU A 63 -7.65 -4.58 -9.13
N ARG A 64 -8.58 -4.20 -10.02
CA ARG A 64 -8.60 -2.84 -10.54
C ARG A 64 -8.71 -1.83 -9.40
N LYS A 65 -9.60 -2.08 -8.46
CA LYS A 65 -9.75 -1.19 -7.32
C LYS A 65 -8.47 -1.09 -6.51
N GLY A 66 -7.84 -2.25 -6.26
CA GLY A 66 -6.61 -2.26 -5.48
C GLY A 66 -5.48 -1.50 -6.15
N TYR A 67 -5.28 -1.76 -7.43
CA TYR A 67 -4.24 -1.05 -8.16
C TYR A 67 -4.51 0.45 -8.22
N ASP A 68 -5.76 0.83 -8.48
CA ASP A 68 -6.10 2.23 -8.63
C ASP A 68 -5.93 2.99 -7.31
N VAL A 69 -6.21 2.35 -6.19
CA VAL A 69 -6.00 2.97 -4.89
C VAL A 69 -4.51 3.22 -4.62
N VAL A 70 -3.67 2.27 -5.01
CA VAL A 70 -2.24 2.35 -4.69
C VAL A 70 -1.47 3.16 -5.72
N LEU A 71 -1.71 2.91 -7.00
CA LEU A 71 -0.91 3.49 -8.07
C LEU A 71 -1.61 4.58 -8.86
N GLY A 72 -2.89 4.83 -8.56
CA GLY A 72 -3.64 5.85 -9.25
C GLY A 72 -4.59 5.28 -10.28
N GLU A 73 -5.60 6.07 -10.60
CA GLU A 73 -6.64 5.67 -11.51
C GLU A 73 -6.07 5.29 -12.88
N GLY A 74 -6.53 4.17 -13.41
CA GLY A 74 -6.07 3.70 -14.72
C GLY A 74 -4.82 2.85 -14.67
N SER A 75 -4.20 2.70 -13.51
CA SER A 75 -2.96 1.93 -13.40
C SER A 75 -3.16 0.45 -13.70
N PHE A 76 -4.29 -0.11 -13.25
CA PHE A 76 -4.54 -1.52 -13.51
C PHE A 76 -4.62 -1.80 -15.01
N ASP A 77 -5.30 -0.92 -15.74
CA ASP A 77 -5.44 -1.13 -17.17
C ASP A 77 -4.09 -1.15 -17.87
N LYS A 78 -3.18 -0.30 -17.43
CA LYS A 78 -1.83 -0.28 -18.01
C LYS A 78 -1.07 -1.56 -17.70
N VAL A 79 -1.16 -2.03 -16.46
CA VAL A 79 -0.48 -3.27 -16.07
C VAL A 79 -1.10 -4.46 -16.81
N TYR A 80 -2.42 -4.51 -16.87
CA TYR A 80 -3.11 -5.60 -17.54
C TYR A 80 -2.81 -5.62 -19.03
N GLN A 81 -2.65 -4.46 -19.64
CA GLN A 81 -2.32 -4.40 -21.05
C GLN A 81 -0.94 -5.01 -21.32
N GLU A 82 0.01 -4.78 -20.42
CA GLU A 82 1.34 -5.37 -20.55
C GLU A 82 1.34 -6.86 -20.24
N THR A 83 0.56 -7.27 -19.24
CA THR A 83 0.47 -8.66 -18.84
C THR A 83 -1.01 -9.01 -18.69
N PRO A 84 -1.66 -9.42 -19.80
CA PRO A 84 -3.12 -9.68 -19.74
C PRO A 84 -3.43 -11.02 -19.08
N SER A 85 -3.12 -11.12 -17.81
CA SER A 85 -3.35 -12.33 -17.02
C SER A 85 -3.72 -11.90 -15.60
N ILE A 86 -4.92 -12.31 -15.18
CA ILE A 86 -5.38 -12.01 -13.84
C ILE A 86 -4.45 -12.62 -12.80
N VAL A 87 -4.00 -13.85 -13.04
CA VAL A 87 -3.13 -14.54 -12.10
C VAL A 87 -1.81 -13.79 -11.91
N TYR A 88 -1.20 -13.38 -13.00
CA TYR A 88 0.05 -12.62 -12.89
C TYR A 88 -0.18 -11.26 -12.24
N CYS A 89 -1.30 -10.61 -12.56
CA CYS A 89 -1.61 -9.33 -11.94
C CYS A 89 -1.81 -9.47 -10.43
N MET A 90 -2.37 -10.59 -9.99
CA MET A 90 -2.48 -10.87 -8.55
C MET A 90 -1.10 -11.04 -7.92
N HIS A 91 -0.23 -11.78 -8.59
CA HIS A 91 1.14 -11.94 -8.09
C HIS A 91 1.86 -10.62 -8.01
N TYR A 92 1.71 -9.79 -9.03
CA TYR A 92 2.32 -8.46 -9.02
C TYR A 92 1.79 -7.61 -7.88
N TYR A 93 0.46 -7.67 -7.66
CA TYR A 93 -0.12 -6.88 -6.60
C TYR A 93 0.39 -7.32 -5.23
N SER A 94 0.58 -8.62 -5.05
CA SER A 94 1.14 -9.15 -3.82
C SER A 94 2.56 -8.63 -3.59
N GLN A 95 3.37 -8.65 -4.63
CA GLN A 95 4.72 -8.10 -4.54
C GLN A 95 4.70 -6.60 -4.27
N LEU A 96 3.79 -5.90 -4.91
CA LEU A 96 3.64 -4.47 -4.72
C LEU A 96 3.28 -4.16 -3.26
N ALA A 97 2.30 -4.87 -2.73
CA ALA A 97 1.86 -4.62 -1.36
C ALA A 97 2.98 -4.90 -0.36
N GLU A 98 3.68 -6.00 -0.56
CA GLU A 98 4.78 -6.36 0.33
C GLU A 98 5.92 -5.35 0.22
N GLY A 99 6.27 -4.99 -1.01
CA GLY A 99 7.35 -4.04 -1.22
C GLY A 99 7.05 -2.68 -0.64
N LEU A 100 5.81 -2.20 -0.82
CA LEU A 100 5.40 -0.93 -0.27
C LEU A 100 5.42 -0.95 1.25
N GLU A 101 4.91 -2.03 1.84
CA GLU A 101 4.89 -2.11 3.30
C GLU A 101 6.31 -2.12 3.87
N ASN A 102 7.21 -2.86 3.22
CA ASN A 102 8.59 -2.89 3.66
C ASN A 102 9.26 -1.52 3.54
N GLU A 103 9.00 -0.84 2.42
CA GLU A 103 9.59 0.48 2.22
C GLU A 103 9.04 1.49 3.22
N LEU A 104 7.75 1.41 3.51
CA LEU A 104 7.14 2.30 4.50
C LEU A 104 7.74 2.08 5.88
N LYS A 105 7.98 0.82 6.25
CA LYS A 105 8.59 0.53 7.53
C LYS A 105 10.00 1.07 7.61
N GLU A 106 10.76 0.93 6.54
CA GLU A 106 12.12 1.46 6.51
C GLU A 106 12.14 2.96 6.65
N ARG A 107 11.11 3.64 6.16
CA ARG A 107 11.02 5.09 6.27
C ARG A 107 10.42 5.55 7.58
N GLY A 108 10.09 4.63 8.48
CA GLY A 108 9.59 4.96 9.81
C GLY A 108 8.10 4.83 10.01
N PHE A 109 7.38 4.28 9.04
CA PHE A 109 5.93 4.06 9.16
C PHE A 109 5.68 2.61 9.51
N SER A 110 5.89 2.26 10.77
CA SER A 110 5.89 0.86 11.18
C SER A 110 4.51 0.19 11.15
N ASP A 111 3.45 0.95 11.44
CA ASP A 111 2.10 0.40 11.44
C ASP A 111 1.20 1.43 10.79
N SER A 112 -0.05 1.50 11.20
CA SER A 112 -0.88 2.60 10.74
C SER A 112 -0.40 3.90 11.36
N ALA A 113 -0.74 5.02 10.74
CA ALA A 113 -0.35 6.32 11.28
C ALA A 113 -0.91 6.51 12.68
N GLN A 114 -2.11 5.98 12.92
CA GLN A 114 -2.74 6.09 14.23
C GLN A 114 -1.97 5.31 15.29
N GLU A 115 -1.56 4.09 14.96
CA GLU A 115 -0.78 3.27 15.87
C GLU A 115 0.54 3.93 16.19
N LYS A 116 1.17 4.49 15.19
CA LYS A 116 2.44 5.16 15.38
C LYS A 116 2.28 6.35 16.32
N ALA A 117 1.22 7.12 16.14
CA ALA A 117 0.96 8.25 17.00
C ALA A 117 0.74 7.81 18.43
N GLN A 118 0.00 6.71 18.62
CA GLN A 118 -0.22 6.18 19.95
C GLN A 118 1.07 5.72 20.60
N LYS A 119 1.90 5.05 19.86
CA LYS A 119 3.19 4.62 20.38
C LYS A 119 4.05 5.80 20.79
N TYR A 120 4.05 6.82 19.97
CA TYR A 120 4.83 8.01 20.28
C TYR A 120 4.33 8.67 21.56
N LEU A 121 3.03 8.78 21.73
CA LEU A 121 2.45 9.36 22.94
C LEU A 121 2.75 8.52 24.15
N GLN A 122 2.68 7.21 24.03
CA GLN A 122 3.00 6.32 25.13
C GLN A 122 4.45 6.43 25.54
N GLN A 123 5.34 6.53 24.59
CA GLN A 123 6.75 6.69 24.89
C GLN A 123 6.99 7.97 25.67
N ASN A 124 6.35 9.03 25.26
CA ASN A 124 6.48 10.30 25.98
C ASN A 124 6.00 10.21 27.41
N LYS A 125 4.90 9.50 27.62
CA LYS A 125 4.36 9.34 28.95
C LYS A 125 5.22 8.45 29.82
N LYS A 126 5.78 7.41 29.22
CA LYS A 126 6.56 6.44 29.98
C LYS A 126 7.98 6.86 30.22
N GLN A 127 8.43 7.82 29.49
CA GLN A 127 9.84 8.17 29.51
C GLN A 127 10.40 8.40 30.88
N PRO A 128 9.73 9.13 31.76
CA PRO A 128 10.30 9.31 33.10
C PRO A 128 10.32 8.03 33.91
N ALA A 129 9.52 7.09 33.57
CA ALA A 129 9.43 5.86 34.34
C ALA A 129 10.17 4.72 33.73
N LYS A 130 10.54 4.70 32.59
CA LYS A 130 10.94 3.60 31.98
C LYS A 130 12.13 3.22 31.82
N LYS A 131 12.28 3.46 31.87
CA LYS A 131 13.12 2.91 31.55
C LYS A 131 13.57 2.11 32.33
N LYS A 132 13.34 1.92 32.78
CA LYS A 132 13.50 1.14 33.29
C LYS A 132 13.44 0.14 33.36
N LYS A 133 13.44 0.32 33.26
CA LYS A 133 13.28 -0.62 33.37
C LYS A 133 13.33 -1.13 33.47
#